data_1418892c5ea4b186edb536d609fc5c65
#
_entry.id   1418892c5ea4b186edb536d609fc5c65
#
_cell.length_a   1.000
_cell.length_b   1.000
_cell.length_c   1.000
_cell.angle_alpha   90.00
_cell.angle_beta   90.00
_cell.angle_gamma   90.00
#
_symmetry.space_group_name_H-M   'P 1'
#
loop_
_entity.id
_entity.type
_entity.pdbx_description
1 polymer ?
#
loop_
_entity_poly.entity_id
_entity_poly.type
_entity_poly.pdbx_seq_one_letter_code
_entity_poly.pdbx_strand_id
1 'polypeptide(L)'
;VPRPKPVIYGLYSWTPDYGFRYIHPANRRSFEWLEPLGKVFEKIDETDDWILLRYDEQQFKVSGELFKELYDKPPFSFGDLVEETSPEDGRAAHRGLISDVYWDEATSTATFQMVEKKRKVKRVFEAEELRFA
;
A
#
# COMPACT_ATOMS: atom_id res chain seq x y z
N VAL A 1 -13.84 -2.48 -26.08
CA VAL A 1 -12.67 -2.53 -25.18
C VAL A 1 -13.14 -2.93 -23.79
N PRO A 2 -12.64 -4.05 -23.26
CA PRO A 2 -13.03 -4.43 -21.90
C PRO A 2 -12.60 -3.36 -20.91
N ARG A 3 -13.51 -3.00 -20.00
CA ARG A 3 -13.19 -2.08 -18.93
C ARG A 3 -12.20 -2.74 -17.97
N PRO A 4 -11.15 -2.03 -17.53
CA PRO A 4 -10.28 -2.57 -16.49
C PRO A 4 -11.11 -2.86 -15.24
N LYS A 5 -10.82 -3.96 -14.56
CA LYS A 5 -11.46 -4.27 -13.29
C LYS A 5 -11.12 -3.17 -12.27
N PRO A 6 -12.09 -2.70 -11.47
CA PRO A 6 -11.77 -1.75 -10.43
C PRO A 6 -10.76 -2.35 -9.45
N VAL A 7 -9.81 -1.54 -9.04
CA VAL A 7 -8.80 -1.96 -8.05
C VAL A 7 -9.46 -2.06 -6.69
N ILE A 8 -9.25 -3.19 -6.02
CA ILE A 8 -9.75 -3.40 -4.65
C ILE A 8 -8.59 -3.16 -3.70
N TYR A 9 -8.79 -2.23 -2.77
CA TYR A 9 -7.81 -1.92 -1.73
C TYR A 9 -8.22 -2.57 -0.43
N GLY A 10 -7.26 -3.00 0.37
CA GLY A 10 -7.58 -3.62 1.65
C GLY A 10 -6.39 -3.77 2.57
N LEU A 11 -6.70 -4.19 3.78
CA LEU A 11 -5.72 -4.45 4.83
C LEU A 11 -5.53 -5.95 4.97
N TYR A 12 -4.33 -6.35 5.36
CA TYR A 12 -4.05 -7.75 5.66
C TYR A 12 -3.50 -7.86 7.09
N SER A 13 -4.36 -8.20 8.02
CA SER A 13 -4.07 -8.21 9.47
C SER A 13 -3.37 -9.50 9.89
N TRP A 14 -2.19 -9.73 9.33
CA TRP A 14 -1.38 -10.89 9.65
C TRP A 14 -0.10 -10.50 10.40
N THR A 15 0.21 -11.29 11.45
CA THR A 15 1.50 -11.26 12.13
C THR A 15 2.01 -12.69 12.22
N PRO A 16 3.33 -12.92 12.50
CA PRO A 16 3.84 -14.29 12.64
C PRO A 16 3.10 -15.16 13.66
N ASP A 17 2.44 -14.55 14.64
CA ASP A 17 1.67 -15.26 15.65
C ASP A 17 0.47 -16.04 15.05
N TYR A 18 -0.05 -15.60 13.92
CA TYR A 18 -1.13 -16.31 13.23
C TYR A 18 -0.65 -17.60 12.56
N GLY A 19 0.65 -17.69 12.28
CA GLY A 19 1.23 -18.83 11.58
C GLY A 19 1.29 -18.63 10.06
N PHE A 20 2.07 -19.47 9.39
CA PHE A 20 2.37 -19.30 7.96
C PHE A 20 1.36 -19.99 7.04
N ARG A 21 0.34 -20.68 7.57
CA ARG A 21 -0.68 -21.32 6.72
C ARG A 21 -1.45 -20.32 5.84
N TYR A 22 -1.50 -19.07 6.25
CA TYR A 22 -2.19 -18.00 5.52
C TYR A 22 -1.40 -17.47 4.32
N ILE A 23 -0.14 -17.87 4.20
CA ILE A 23 0.76 -17.31 3.19
C ILE A 23 1.31 -18.44 2.33
N HIS A 24 1.25 -18.28 1.00
CA HIS A 24 1.83 -19.25 0.08
C HIS A 24 3.31 -19.47 0.41
N PRO A 25 3.80 -20.74 0.41
CA PRO A 25 5.18 -21.03 0.80
C PRO A 25 6.23 -20.20 0.08
N ALA A 26 6.01 -19.88 -1.19
CA ALA A 26 6.95 -19.08 -1.97
C ALA A 26 7.07 -17.61 -1.50
N ASN A 27 6.08 -17.12 -0.75
CA ASN A 27 6.02 -15.72 -0.32
C ASN A 27 6.21 -15.50 1.17
N ARG A 28 6.42 -16.56 1.96
CA ARG A 28 6.45 -16.44 3.42
C ARG A 28 7.52 -15.49 3.92
N ARG A 29 8.73 -15.62 3.44
CA ARG A 29 9.85 -14.77 3.88
C ARG A 29 9.66 -13.33 3.45
N SER A 30 9.32 -13.09 2.19
CA SER A 30 9.16 -11.73 1.68
C SER A 30 8.00 -11.01 2.32
N PHE A 31 6.90 -11.71 2.60
CA PHE A 31 5.72 -11.12 3.24
C PHE A 31 5.98 -10.79 4.71
N GLU A 32 6.69 -11.66 5.43
CA GLU A 32 7.10 -11.39 6.81
C GLU A 32 8.04 -10.17 6.87
N TRP A 33 9.00 -10.09 5.95
CA TRP A 33 9.91 -8.95 5.85
C TRP A 33 9.19 -7.63 5.58
N LEU A 34 8.11 -7.68 4.81
CA LEU A 34 7.32 -6.49 4.50
C LEU A 34 6.63 -5.93 5.74
N GLU A 35 6.34 -6.75 6.75
CA GLU A 35 5.55 -6.35 7.92
C GLU A 35 4.20 -5.77 7.50
N PRO A 36 3.24 -6.63 7.09
CA PRO A 36 2.02 -6.19 6.42
C PRO A 36 1.05 -5.38 7.27
N LEU A 37 1.17 -5.47 8.59
CA LEU A 37 0.25 -4.78 9.49
C LEU A 37 0.30 -3.26 9.30
N GLY A 38 -0.86 -2.64 9.14
CA GLY A 38 -0.96 -1.18 8.95
C GLY A 38 -0.67 -0.70 7.52
N LYS A 39 -0.48 -1.60 6.57
CA LYS A 39 -0.24 -1.27 5.17
C LYS A 39 -1.47 -1.53 4.32
N VAL A 40 -1.64 -0.73 3.27
CA VAL A 40 -2.74 -0.88 2.32
C VAL A 40 -2.25 -1.66 1.10
N PHE A 41 -2.94 -2.74 0.78
CA PHE A 41 -2.62 -3.60 -0.37
C PHE A 41 -3.65 -3.43 -1.47
N GLU A 42 -3.24 -3.70 -2.70
CA GLU A 42 -4.13 -3.86 -3.83
C GLU A 42 -4.37 -5.35 -4.07
N LYS A 43 -5.64 -5.78 -4.09
CA LYS A 43 -6.01 -7.13 -4.49
C LYS A 43 -6.15 -7.14 -5.99
N ILE A 44 -5.29 -7.87 -6.69
CA ILE A 44 -5.24 -7.87 -8.15
C ILE A 44 -5.75 -9.15 -8.80
N ASP A 45 -5.87 -10.24 -8.03
CA ASP A 45 -6.40 -11.49 -8.54
C ASP A 45 -6.91 -12.37 -7.41
N GLU A 46 -7.68 -13.39 -7.76
CA GLU A 46 -8.23 -14.35 -6.82
C GLU A 46 -8.36 -15.71 -7.48
N THR A 47 -7.88 -16.75 -6.78
CA THR A 47 -8.08 -18.15 -7.15
C THR A 47 -8.84 -18.85 -6.03
N ASP A 48 -9.15 -20.14 -6.19
CA ASP A 48 -9.90 -20.89 -5.16
C ASP A 48 -9.15 -20.94 -3.83
N ASP A 49 -7.82 -20.99 -3.85
CA ASP A 49 -7.01 -21.15 -2.65
C ASP A 49 -6.34 -19.87 -2.17
N TRP A 50 -6.09 -18.92 -3.06
CA TRP A 50 -5.30 -17.75 -2.77
C TRP A 50 -5.88 -16.49 -3.37
N ILE A 51 -5.62 -15.35 -2.71
CA ILE A 51 -5.73 -14.03 -3.34
C ILE A 51 -4.34 -13.53 -3.65
N LEU A 52 -4.22 -12.70 -4.69
CA LEU A 52 -2.95 -12.08 -5.06
C LEU A 52 -2.99 -10.61 -4.64
N LEU A 53 -2.10 -10.25 -3.72
CA LEU A 53 -1.95 -8.89 -3.24
C LEU A 53 -0.72 -8.25 -3.85
N ARG A 54 -0.83 -6.97 -4.16
CA ARG A 54 0.30 -6.15 -4.61
C ARG A 54 0.60 -5.06 -3.59
N TYR A 55 1.89 -4.89 -3.29
CA TYR A 55 2.39 -3.76 -2.53
C TYR A 55 3.58 -3.18 -3.29
N ASP A 56 3.40 -2.00 -3.90
CA ASP A 56 4.33 -1.38 -4.83
C ASP A 56 4.69 -2.35 -5.98
N GLU A 57 5.93 -2.78 -6.09
CA GLU A 57 6.37 -3.70 -7.15
C GLU A 57 6.32 -5.17 -6.73
N GLN A 58 5.97 -5.46 -5.48
CA GLN A 58 5.95 -6.81 -4.95
C GLN A 58 4.56 -7.42 -5.00
N GLN A 59 4.49 -8.72 -5.24
CA GLN A 59 3.25 -9.46 -5.26
C GLN A 59 3.32 -10.65 -4.31
N PHE A 60 2.20 -10.94 -3.65
CA PHE A 60 2.12 -12.00 -2.64
C PHE A 60 0.84 -12.80 -2.79
N LYS A 61 0.96 -14.15 -2.76
CA LYS A 61 -0.20 -15.04 -2.68
C LYS A 61 -0.49 -15.33 -1.22
N VAL A 62 -1.67 -14.97 -0.78
CA VAL A 62 -2.09 -15.14 0.62
C VAL A 62 -3.53 -15.63 0.69
N SER A 63 -3.91 -16.20 1.84
CA SER A 63 -5.28 -16.63 2.06
C SER A 63 -6.21 -15.42 2.14
N GLY A 64 -7.38 -15.51 1.52
CA GLY A 64 -8.38 -14.44 1.60
C GLY A 64 -8.99 -14.25 2.98
N GLU A 65 -8.76 -15.19 3.91
CA GLU A 65 -9.40 -15.16 5.24
C GLU A 65 -9.08 -13.92 6.07
N LEU A 66 -7.87 -13.37 5.93
CA LEU A 66 -7.43 -12.22 6.71
C LEU A 66 -7.51 -10.90 5.94
N PHE A 67 -8.00 -10.93 4.72
CA PHE A 67 -8.12 -9.73 3.91
C PHE A 67 -9.37 -8.93 4.28
N LYS A 68 -9.18 -7.65 4.58
CA LYS A 68 -10.26 -6.72 4.89
C LYS A 68 -10.31 -5.62 3.84
N GLU A 69 -11.34 -5.66 2.99
CA GLU A 69 -11.53 -4.65 1.95
C GLU A 69 -11.82 -3.27 2.55
N LEU A 70 -11.21 -2.24 1.98
CA LEU A 70 -11.49 -0.85 2.33
C LEU A 70 -12.53 -0.29 1.36
N TYR A 71 -13.60 0.26 1.93
CA TYR A 71 -14.66 0.89 1.12
C TYR A 71 -14.19 2.21 0.51
N ASP A 72 -13.45 3.00 1.30
CA ASP A 72 -12.92 4.28 0.85
C ASP A 72 -11.54 4.06 0.24
N LYS A 73 -11.44 4.31 -1.06
CA LYS A 73 -10.15 4.16 -1.76
C LYS A 73 -9.18 5.25 -1.31
N PRO A 74 -7.89 4.91 -1.12
CA PRO A 74 -6.88 5.93 -0.90
C PRO A 74 -6.86 6.90 -2.08
N PRO A 75 -6.64 8.20 -1.84
CA PRO A 75 -6.60 9.19 -2.93
C PRO A 75 -5.40 9.03 -3.86
N PHE A 76 -4.36 8.35 -3.40
CA PHE A 76 -3.17 8.05 -4.20
C PHE A 76 -2.84 6.57 -4.08
N SER A 77 -2.21 6.01 -5.09
CA SER A 77 -1.80 4.61 -5.10
C SER A 77 -0.36 4.45 -5.58
N PHE A 78 0.16 3.24 -5.50
CA PHE A 78 1.54 2.94 -5.89
C PHE A 78 1.85 3.41 -7.31
N GLY A 79 2.98 4.10 -7.46
CA GLY A 79 3.44 4.59 -8.75
C GLY A 79 2.87 5.93 -9.18
N ASP A 80 1.93 6.51 -8.43
CA ASP A 80 1.42 7.84 -8.72
C ASP A 80 2.50 8.89 -8.49
N LEU A 81 2.65 9.82 -9.42
CA LEU A 81 3.55 10.95 -9.27
C LEU A 81 2.83 12.05 -8.49
N VAL A 82 3.41 12.41 -7.35
CA VAL A 82 2.83 13.39 -6.42
C VAL A 82 3.86 14.43 -6.02
N GLU A 83 3.38 15.56 -5.49
CA GLU A 83 4.23 16.60 -4.94
C GLU A 83 3.60 17.21 -3.69
N GLU A 84 4.45 17.75 -2.80
CA GLU A 84 3.96 18.46 -1.62
C GLU A 84 3.23 19.74 -2.01
N THR A 85 2.09 19.99 -1.34
CA THR A 85 1.28 21.19 -1.61
C THR A 85 1.83 22.44 -0.92
N SER A 86 2.38 22.30 0.28
CA SER A 86 2.85 23.43 1.09
C SER A 86 4.04 23.01 1.92
N PRO A 87 5.25 23.00 1.34
CA PRO A 87 6.46 22.68 2.10
C PRO A 87 6.72 23.74 3.16
N GLU A 88 7.17 23.30 4.35
CA GLU A 88 7.48 24.18 5.45
C GLU A 88 8.82 24.90 5.26
N ASP A 89 8.98 26.07 5.90
CA ASP A 89 10.26 26.80 6.06
C ASP A 89 10.99 27.13 4.76
N GLY A 90 10.28 27.41 3.67
CA GLY A 90 10.91 27.78 2.41
C GLY A 90 11.69 26.64 1.75
N ARG A 91 11.57 25.44 2.28
CA ARG A 91 12.18 24.22 1.72
C ARG A 91 11.55 23.89 0.37
N ALA A 92 12.35 23.34 -0.54
CA ALA A 92 11.82 22.83 -1.80
C ALA A 92 10.80 21.71 -1.57
N ALA A 93 9.71 21.70 -2.33
CA ALA A 93 8.71 20.67 -2.24
C ALA A 93 9.26 19.31 -2.69
N HIS A 94 8.95 18.26 -1.93
CA HIS A 94 9.23 16.91 -2.38
C HIS A 94 8.30 16.53 -3.55
N ARG A 95 8.84 15.83 -4.52
CA ARG A 95 8.11 15.33 -5.68
C ARG A 95 8.63 13.94 -6.02
N GLY A 96 7.74 12.96 -6.10
CA GLY A 96 8.18 11.61 -6.38
C GLY A 96 7.02 10.65 -6.59
N LEU A 97 7.36 9.36 -6.69
CA LEU A 97 6.41 8.28 -6.91
C LEU A 97 6.00 7.66 -5.58
N ILE A 98 4.71 7.45 -5.39
CA ILE A 98 4.20 6.75 -4.20
C ILE A 98 4.76 5.33 -4.15
N SER A 99 5.44 5.00 -3.05
CA SER A 99 6.03 3.69 -2.82
C SER A 99 5.39 2.93 -1.66
N ASP A 100 4.79 3.65 -0.72
CA ASP A 100 4.17 3.06 0.45
C ASP A 100 2.83 3.72 0.74
N VAL A 101 1.84 2.91 1.09
CA VAL A 101 0.53 3.37 1.52
C VAL A 101 0.22 2.70 2.85
N TYR A 102 0.02 3.53 3.89
CA TYR A 102 -0.29 3.07 5.23
C TYR A 102 -1.73 3.43 5.59
N TRP A 103 -2.27 2.72 6.57
CA TRP A 103 -3.62 2.96 7.05
C TRP A 103 -3.61 3.25 8.54
N ASP A 104 -4.25 4.36 8.92
CA ASP A 104 -4.47 4.70 10.32
C ASP A 104 -5.92 4.37 10.66
N GLU A 105 -6.13 3.33 11.48
CA GLU A 105 -7.48 2.89 11.85
C GLU A 105 -8.19 3.89 12.75
N ALA A 106 -7.45 4.62 13.56
CA ALA A 106 -8.04 5.61 14.47
C ALA A 106 -8.74 6.75 13.74
N THR A 107 -8.16 7.19 12.61
CA THR A 107 -8.69 8.28 11.80
C THR A 107 -9.38 7.79 10.52
N SER A 108 -9.25 6.51 10.19
CA SER A 108 -9.72 5.91 8.94
C SER A 108 -9.18 6.65 7.71
N THR A 109 -7.91 6.98 7.75
CA THR A 109 -7.22 7.70 6.67
C THR A 109 -5.95 7.00 6.25
N ALA A 110 -5.58 7.19 4.98
CA ALA A 110 -4.33 6.69 4.43
C ALA A 110 -3.23 7.74 4.56
N THR A 111 -2.00 7.28 4.77
CA THR A 111 -0.80 8.11 4.72
C THR A 111 0.18 7.49 3.71
N PHE A 112 1.16 8.28 3.27
CA PHE A 112 1.95 7.93 2.10
C PHE A 112 3.43 8.22 2.29
N GLN A 113 4.26 7.39 1.66
CA GLN A 113 5.67 7.71 1.44
C GLN A 113 5.94 7.69 -0.06
N MET A 114 6.94 8.45 -0.48
CA MET A 114 7.33 8.53 -1.88
C MET A 114 8.81 8.25 -2.08
N VAL A 115 9.18 7.88 -3.29
CA VAL A 115 10.56 7.78 -3.74
C VAL A 115 10.84 8.99 -4.64
N GLU A 116 11.82 9.80 -4.25
CA GLU A 116 12.29 10.95 -5.00
C GLU A 116 13.73 10.71 -5.41
N LYS A 117 14.02 10.82 -6.71
CA LYS A 117 15.38 10.63 -7.24
C LYS A 117 16.01 9.31 -6.75
N LYS A 118 15.25 8.22 -6.83
CA LYS A 118 15.66 6.86 -6.43
C LYS A 118 15.87 6.67 -4.92
N ARG A 119 15.51 7.63 -4.10
CA ARG A 119 15.62 7.52 -2.63
C ARG A 119 14.26 7.70 -1.97
N LYS A 120 13.97 6.84 -1.00
CA LYS A 120 12.75 6.98 -0.22
C LYS A 120 12.84 8.21 0.68
N VAL A 121 11.86 9.10 0.58
CA VAL A 121 11.72 10.24 1.48
C VAL A 121 11.30 9.69 2.85
N LYS A 122 12.02 10.02 3.90
CA LYS A 122 11.78 9.47 5.23
C LYS A 122 10.47 9.93 5.86
N ARG A 123 9.97 11.08 5.44
CA ARG A 123 8.72 11.62 5.97
C ARG A 123 7.52 10.85 5.43
N VAL A 124 6.52 10.64 6.30
CA VAL A 124 5.20 10.12 5.93
C VAL A 124 4.25 11.30 5.76
N PHE A 125 3.53 11.33 4.64
CA PHE A 125 2.66 12.45 4.29
C PHE A 125 1.19 12.07 4.44
N GLU A 126 0.38 13.02 4.93
CA GLU A 126 -1.07 12.90 4.89
C GLU A 126 -1.58 13.30 3.49
N ALA A 127 -2.81 12.86 3.16
CA ALA A 127 -3.37 13.12 1.84
C ALA A 127 -3.42 14.62 1.49
N GLU A 128 -3.73 15.47 2.48
CA GLU A 128 -3.85 16.92 2.30
C GLU A 128 -2.49 17.57 1.98
N GLU A 129 -1.40 16.92 2.34
CA GLU A 129 -0.05 17.43 2.09
C GLU A 129 0.44 17.15 0.68
N LEU A 130 -0.30 16.36 -0.09
CA LEU A 130 0.09 15.92 -1.43
C LEU A 130 -0.97 16.27 -2.47
N ARG A 131 -0.51 16.40 -3.72
CA ARG A 131 -1.37 16.51 -4.91
C ARG A 131 -0.71 15.78 -6.07
N PHE A 132 -1.47 15.44 -7.10
CA PHE A 132 -0.88 14.90 -8.33
C PHE A 132 0.03 15.94 -8.96
N ALA A 133 1.20 15.50 -9.36
CA ALA A 133 2.17 16.36 -10.02
C ALA A 133 1.91 16.45 -11.52
#